data_d718b2d6178e7918e0570c54fc4e40e4
#
_entry.id   d718b2d6178e7918e0570c54fc4e40e4
#
_cell.length_a   1.000
_cell.length_b   1.000
_cell.length_c   1.000
_cell.angle_alpha   90.00
_cell.angle_beta   90.00
_cell.angle_gamma   90.00
#
_symmetry.space_group_name_H-M   'P 1'
#
loop_
_entity.id
_entity.type
_entity.pdbx_description
1 polymer ?
#
loop_
_entity_poly.entity_id
_entity_poly.type
_entity_poly.pdbx_seq_one_letter_code
_entity_poly.pdbx_strand_id
1 'polypeptide(L)'
;MSSATYGDLALGYLADPTRRRVLELLAREPTTVGQLAKYLPVSRPAVSQHLRVLRDAGLVSTRAAGTRVVYQVNPEGVAAIRAYLDTVWRDALDAFQRAANDAAGDLKKGYS
;
A
#
# COMPACT_ATOMS: atom_id res chain seq x y z
N MET A 1 -8.51 12.39 11.24
CA MET A 1 -8.61 11.05 10.62
C MET A 1 -7.67 10.09 11.33
N SER A 2 -8.14 8.90 11.68
CA SER A 2 -7.30 7.91 12.36
C SER A 2 -6.30 7.29 11.39
N SER A 3 -5.17 6.78 11.91
CA SER A 3 -4.16 6.10 11.09
C SER A 3 -4.75 4.88 10.35
N ALA A 4 -5.68 4.16 10.98
CA ALA A 4 -6.35 3.01 10.37
C ALA A 4 -7.20 3.46 9.18
N THR A 5 -7.95 4.57 9.29
CA THR A 5 -8.76 5.13 8.20
C THR A 5 -7.86 5.60 7.06
N TYR A 6 -6.75 6.26 7.37
CA TYR A 6 -5.79 6.70 6.35
C TYR A 6 -5.18 5.49 5.62
N GLY A 7 -4.77 4.46 6.37
CA GLY A 7 -4.20 3.25 5.77
C GLY A 7 -5.18 2.52 4.86
N ASP A 8 -6.46 2.45 5.24
CA ASP A 8 -7.51 1.85 4.41
C ASP A 8 -7.68 2.61 3.10
N LEU A 9 -7.78 3.95 3.15
CA LEU A 9 -7.89 4.80 1.96
C LEU A 9 -6.65 4.65 1.07
N ALA A 10 -5.46 4.70 1.66
CA ALA A 10 -4.21 4.58 0.91
C ALA A 10 -4.09 3.22 0.23
N LEU A 11 -4.49 2.14 0.91
CA LEU A 11 -4.48 0.80 0.34
C LEU A 11 -5.40 0.69 -0.87
N GLY A 12 -6.55 1.37 -0.85
CA GLY A 12 -7.47 1.39 -1.99
C GLY A 12 -6.84 1.92 -3.27
N TYR A 13 -5.89 2.87 -3.17
CA TYR A 13 -5.18 3.37 -4.34
C TYR A 13 -4.24 2.34 -4.96
N LEU A 14 -3.85 1.31 -4.21
CA LEU A 14 -2.98 0.23 -4.68
C LEU A 14 -3.76 -0.94 -5.29
N ALA A 15 -5.08 -0.83 -5.41
CA ALA A 15 -5.89 -1.82 -6.12
C ALA A 15 -5.61 -1.78 -7.63
N ASP A 16 -5.21 -0.63 -8.18
CA ASP A 16 -4.80 -0.51 -9.59
C ASP A 16 -3.41 -1.15 -9.77
N PRO A 17 -3.27 -2.17 -10.65
CA PRO A 17 -1.98 -2.84 -10.83
C PRO A 17 -0.86 -1.94 -11.34
N THR A 18 -1.17 -1.00 -12.23
CA THR A 18 -0.17 -0.07 -12.76
C THR A 18 0.31 0.88 -11.70
N ARG A 19 -0.61 1.41 -10.88
CA ARG A 19 -0.27 2.30 -9.77
C ARG A 19 0.60 1.59 -8.75
N ARG A 20 0.26 0.35 -8.43
CA ARG A 20 1.07 -0.49 -7.55
C ARG A 20 2.47 -0.72 -8.11
N ARG A 21 2.57 -0.96 -9.42
CA ARG A 21 3.87 -1.13 -10.08
C ARG A 21 4.72 0.14 -10.05
N VAL A 22 4.09 1.30 -10.22
CA VAL A 22 4.79 2.59 -10.07
C VAL A 22 5.41 2.70 -8.69
N LEU A 23 4.64 2.40 -7.65
CA LEU A 23 5.14 2.47 -6.27
C LEU A 23 6.30 1.47 -6.04
N GLU A 24 6.20 0.26 -6.57
CA GLU A 24 7.25 -0.75 -6.47
C GLU A 24 8.55 -0.28 -7.13
N LEU A 25 8.46 0.35 -8.30
CA LEU A 25 9.63 0.88 -9.00
C LEU A 25 10.27 2.02 -8.21
N LEU A 26 9.47 2.93 -7.66
CA LEU A 26 9.97 4.03 -6.84
C LEU A 26 10.60 3.54 -5.54
N ALA A 27 10.09 2.43 -4.99
CA ALA A 27 10.66 1.84 -3.78
C ALA A 27 12.09 1.33 -4.02
N ARG A 28 12.41 0.95 -5.24
CA ARG A 28 13.77 0.55 -5.62
C ARG A 28 14.70 1.75 -5.74
N GLU A 29 14.22 2.81 -6.38
CA GLU A 29 15.02 4.00 -6.64
C GLU A 29 14.12 5.20 -6.96
N PRO A 30 14.36 6.36 -6.33
CA PRO A 30 13.71 7.61 -6.75
C PRO A 30 14.04 7.90 -8.22
N THR A 31 13.07 8.39 -8.97
CA THR A 31 13.26 8.61 -10.40
C THR A 31 12.26 9.61 -10.98
N THR A 32 12.35 9.87 -12.27
CA THR A 32 11.53 10.82 -13.00
C THR A 32 10.39 10.11 -13.74
N VAL A 33 9.37 10.89 -14.16
CA VAL A 33 8.28 10.38 -15.01
C VAL A 33 8.84 9.70 -16.27
N GLY A 34 9.84 10.35 -16.90
CA GLY A 34 10.42 9.85 -18.15
C GLY A 34 11.09 8.48 -17.97
N GLN A 35 11.74 8.25 -16.84
CA GLN A 35 12.37 6.97 -16.57
C GLN A 35 11.32 5.90 -16.25
N LEU A 36 10.32 6.25 -15.45
CA LEU A 36 9.23 5.30 -15.13
C LEU A 36 8.50 4.85 -16.39
N ALA A 37 8.23 5.75 -17.31
CA ALA A 37 7.52 5.43 -18.54
C ALA A 37 8.24 4.40 -19.41
N LYS A 38 9.55 4.26 -19.27
CA LYS A 38 10.33 3.24 -20.00
C LYS A 38 10.04 1.81 -19.51
N TYR A 39 9.57 1.66 -18.28
CA TYR A 39 9.35 0.36 -17.66
C TYR A 39 7.87 0.00 -17.53
N LEU A 40 6.97 0.86 -18.02
CA LEU A 40 5.53 0.67 -17.87
C LEU A 40 4.86 0.64 -19.25
N PRO A 41 3.86 -0.23 -19.46
CA PRO A 41 3.16 -0.33 -20.75
C PRO A 41 2.06 0.74 -20.89
N VAL A 42 2.35 1.97 -20.44
CA VAL A 42 1.42 3.10 -20.49
C VAL A 42 2.15 4.36 -20.91
N SER A 43 1.40 5.36 -21.39
CA SER A 43 1.96 6.62 -21.83
C SER A 43 2.51 7.47 -20.67
N ARG A 44 3.38 8.44 -20.99
CA ARG A 44 3.88 9.38 -19.97
C ARG A 44 2.77 10.15 -19.27
N PRO A 45 1.73 10.66 -19.99
CA PRO A 45 0.61 11.29 -19.30
C PRO A 45 -0.10 10.35 -18.31
N ALA A 46 -0.23 9.06 -18.65
CA ALA A 46 -0.82 8.07 -17.74
C ALA A 46 0.05 7.86 -16.50
N VAL A 47 1.38 7.78 -16.67
CA VAL A 47 2.32 7.70 -15.54
C VAL A 47 2.17 8.92 -14.64
N SER A 48 2.11 10.12 -15.23
CA SER A 48 1.92 11.36 -14.46
C SER A 48 0.62 11.33 -13.66
N GLN A 49 -0.46 10.81 -14.24
CA GLN A 49 -1.74 10.68 -13.57
C GLN A 49 -1.66 9.71 -12.37
N HIS A 50 -1.02 8.57 -12.54
CA HIS A 50 -0.82 7.62 -11.44
C HIS A 50 0.01 8.23 -10.31
N LEU A 51 1.06 8.96 -10.66
CA LEU A 51 1.91 9.65 -9.68
C LEU A 51 1.15 10.74 -8.92
N ARG A 52 0.26 11.47 -9.60
CA ARG A 52 -0.59 12.47 -8.95
C ARG A 52 -1.47 11.82 -7.89
N VAL A 53 -2.12 10.71 -8.24
CA VAL A 53 -2.99 9.99 -7.31
C VAL A 53 -2.19 9.50 -6.09
N LEU A 54 -1.01 8.92 -6.31
CA LEU A 54 -0.14 8.45 -5.24
C LEU A 54 0.35 9.60 -4.35
N ARG A 55 0.68 10.73 -4.95
CA ARG A 55 1.11 11.93 -4.23
C ARG A 55 -0.01 12.49 -3.38
N ASP A 56 -1.21 12.64 -3.95
CA ASP A 56 -2.38 13.14 -3.23
C ASP A 56 -2.76 12.20 -2.07
N ALA A 57 -2.50 10.92 -2.22
CA ALA A 57 -2.70 9.92 -1.17
C ALA A 57 -1.60 9.93 -0.11
N GLY A 58 -0.53 10.71 -0.28
CA GLY A 58 0.57 10.78 0.66
C GLY A 58 1.57 9.63 0.57
N LEU A 59 1.50 8.82 -0.49
CA LEU A 59 2.39 7.67 -0.69
C LEU A 59 3.68 8.01 -1.41
N VAL A 60 3.68 9.11 -2.14
CA VAL A 60 4.79 9.58 -2.96
C VAL A 60 5.02 11.06 -2.69
N SER A 61 6.25 11.47 -2.67
CA SER A 61 6.66 12.87 -2.58
C SER A 61 7.59 13.22 -3.75
N THR A 62 7.82 14.51 -3.93
CA THR A 62 8.67 15.01 -5.01
C THR A 62 9.78 15.90 -4.46
N ARG A 63 10.88 15.96 -5.20
CA ARG A 63 11.95 16.94 -4.95
C ARG A 63 12.47 17.45 -6.28
N ALA A 64 12.94 18.68 -6.28
CA ALA A 64 13.58 19.27 -7.45
C ALA A 64 15.03 18.76 -7.53
N ALA A 65 15.46 18.43 -8.75
CA ALA A 65 16.83 18.06 -9.05
C ALA A 65 17.24 18.76 -10.36
N GLY A 66 17.74 19.98 -10.26
CA GLY A 66 17.98 20.86 -11.40
C GLY A 66 16.64 21.23 -12.06
N THR A 67 16.51 20.95 -13.35
CA THR A 67 15.27 21.18 -14.10
C THR A 67 14.31 20.00 -14.03
N ARG A 68 14.69 18.92 -13.33
CA ARG A 68 13.90 17.69 -13.25
C ARG A 68 13.14 17.63 -11.94
N VAL A 69 12.02 16.89 -11.98
CA VAL A 69 11.25 16.54 -10.77
C VAL A 69 11.49 15.06 -10.52
N VAL A 70 12.01 14.75 -9.35
CA VAL A 70 12.26 13.38 -8.91
C VAL A 70 11.14 12.97 -7.97
N TYR A 71 10.55 11.81 -8.25
CA TYR A 71 9.52 11.21 -7.41
C TYR A 71 10.16 10.14 -6.53
N GLN A 72 9.65 10.02 -5.32
CA GLN A 72 10.17 9.06 -4.34
C GLN A 72 9.04 8.59 -3.42
N VAL A 73 9.21 7.41 -2.85
CA VAL A 73 8.25 6.89 -1.86
C VAL A 73 8.28 7.77 -0.62
N ASN A 74 7.09 8.08 -0.09
CA ASN A 74 6.97 8.77 1.18
C ASN A 74 6.90 7.73 2.31
N PRO A 75 7.95 7.61 3.16
CA PRO A 75 7.99 6.60 4.21
C PRO A 75 6.82 6.68 5.20
N GLU A 76 6.33 7.89 5.49
CA GLU A 76 5.21 8.06 6.43
C GLU A 76 3.93 7.46 5.89
N GLY A 77 3.66 7.66 4.58
CA GLY A 77 2.48 7.10 3.94
C GLY A 77 2.54 5.57 3.89
N VAL A 78 3.69 5.02 3.57
CA VAL A 78 3.90 3.56 3.54
C VAL A 78 3.78 2.98 4.95
N ALA A 79 4.32 3.67 5.96
CA ALA A 79 4.19 3.23 7.36
C ALA A 79 2.74 3.18 7.82
N ALA A 80 1.89 4.12 7.36
CA ALA A 80 0.47 4.12 7.68
C ALA A 80 -0.24 2.90 7.08
N ILE A 81 0.08 2.51 5.85
CA ILE A 81 -0.45 1.29 5.23
C ILE A 81 -0.02 0.07 6.02
N ARG A 82 1.26 0.00 6.38
CA ARG A 82 1.81 -1.11 7.14
C ARG A 82 1.10 -1.27 8.49
N ALA A 83 0.89 -0.17 9.19
CA ALA A 83 0.17 -0.18 10.47
C ALA A 83 -1.26 -0.69 10.29
N TYR A 84 -1.95 -0.28 9.23
CA TYR A 84 -3.29 -0.75 8.91
C TYR A 84 -3.29 -2.26 8.64
N LEU A 85 -2.36 -2.74 7.82
CA LEU A 85 -2.25 -4.16 7.51
C LEU A 85 -1.93 -5.00 8.74
N ASP A 86 -1.08 -4.50 9.63
CA ASP A 86 -0.77 -5.17 10.90
C ASP A 86 -2.02 -5.33 11.77
N THR A 87 -2.87 -4.30 11.81
CA THR A 87 -4.13 -4.35 12.55
C THR A 87 -5.09 -5.39 11.96
N VAL A 88 -5.28 -5.36 10.64
CA VAL A 88 -6.15 -6.31 9.94
C VAL A 88 -5.67 -7.74 10.16
N TRP A 89 -4.37 -7.96 10.05
CA TRP A 89 -3.76 -9.27 10.21
C TRP A 89 -3.93 -9.79 11.64
N ARG A 90 -3.71 -8.94 12.64
CA ARG A 90 -3.88 -9.29 14.05
C ARG A 90 -5.33 -9.69 14.35
N ASP A 91 -6.29 -8.90 13.87
CA ASP A 91 -7.71 -9.18 14.05
C ASP A 91 -8.10 -10.51 13.40
N ALA A 92 -7.57 -10.78 12.21
CA ALA A 92 -7.82 -12.05 11.51
C ALA A 92 -7.25 -13.24 12.26
N LEU A 93 -6.04 -13.13 12.83
CA LEU A 93 -5.42 -14.18 13.63
C LEU A 93 -6.21 -14.43 14.93
N ASP A 94 -6.66 -13.36 15.59
CA ASP A 94 -7.47 -13.49 16.81
C ASP A 94 -8.78 -14.20 16.52
N ALA A 95 -9.45 -13.85 15.42
CA ALA A 95 -10.69 -14.51 15.01
C ALA A 95 -10.45 -15.99 14.70
N PHE A 96 -9.36 -16.30 14.00
CA PHE A 96 -8.99 -17.69 13.69
C PHE A 96 -8.75 -18.48 14.97
N GLN A 97 -8.04 -17.92 15.94
CA GLN A 97 -7.75 -18.60 17.21
C GLN A 97 -9.02 -18.85 18.01
N ARG A 98 -9.93 -17.89 18.07
CA ARG A 98 -11.23 -18.07 18.71
C ARG A 98 -12.01 -19.22 18.05
N ALA A 99 -12.07 -19.25 16.73
CA ALA A 99 -12.76 -20.32 16.00
C ALA A 99 -12.12 -21.68 16.28
N ALA A 100 -10.80 -21.77 16.33
CA ALA A 100 -10.08 -23.01 16.64
C ALA A 100 -10.36 -23.47 18.08
N ASN A 101 -10.40 -22.54 19.03
CA ASN A 101 -10.70 -22.85 20.43
C ASN A 101 -12.16 -23.33 20.60
N ASP A 102 -13.09 -22.69 19.89
CA ASP A 102 -14.50 -23.11 19.93
C ASP A 102 -14.68 -24.50 19.34
N ALA A 103 -14.03 -24.80 18.23
CA ALA A 103 -14.05 -26.12 17.61
C ALA A 103 -13.47 -27.19 18.55
N ALA A 104 -12.35 -26.89 19.22
CA ALA A 104 -11.74 -27.79 20.19
C ALA A 104 -12.66 -28.02 21.39
N GLY A 105 -13.36 -26.98 21.89
CA GLY A 105 -14.34 -27.08 22.94
C GLY A 105 -15.51 -27.97 22.56
N ASP A 106 -16.03 -27.82 21.35
CA ASP A 106 -17.12 -28.64 20.83
C ASP A 106 -16.72 -30.11 20.71
N LEU A 107 -15.50 -30.38 20.27
CA LEU A 107 -14.97 -31.75 20.20
C LEU A 107 -14.88 -32.39 21.58
N LYS A 108 -14.42 -31.66 22.59
CA LYS A 108 -14.38 -32.17 23.97
C LYS A 108 -15.77 -32.48 24.50
N LYS A 109 -16.75 -31.63 24.20
CA LYS A 109 -18.15 -31.88 24.62
C LYS A 109 -18.74 -33.08 23.90
N GLY A 110 -18.35 -33.33 22.66
CA GLY A 110 -18.84 -34.47 21.90
C GLY A 110 -18.33 -35.81 22.40
N TYR A 111 -17.26 -35.85 23.17
CA TYR A 111 -16.65 -37.07 23.70
C TYR A 111 -16.93 -37.33 25.19
N SER A 112 -17.66 -36.47 25.82
CA SER A 112 -17.99 -36.60 27.24
C SER A 112 -19.27 -37.38 27.53
#